data_9af79b683ac9a18801b11c7814493dc3
#
_entry.id   9af79b683ac9a18801b11c7814493dc3
#
_cell.length_a   1.000
_cell.length_b   1.000
_cell.length_c   1.000
_cell.angle_alpha   90.00
_cell.angle_beta   90.00
_cell.angle_gamma   90.00
#
_symmetry.space_group_name_H-M   'P 1'
#
loop_
_entity.id
_entity.type
_entity.pdbx_description
1 polymer ?
#
loop_
_entity_poly.entity_id
_entity_poly.type
_entity_poly.pdbx_seq_one_letter_code
_entity_poly.pdbx_strand_id
1 'polypeptide(L)'
;MIFMIRKGEIKNSVVKRLLIIMAGFAVLNSYTAEANSQIANISYWYDDSDIRNVIRNRLGDSVYIAPAVPNNAELIRDVAAAALTEAQAGKPALIPVNLNNNHWTGIAIRMKADGSIIVFYNDSFGTPVVGVSSESGQYIDAIRKILPMAEIVDLQVHQQNDGSSCGAFTAENLIALAGLSQVNLTPEAARGLLANINDARTIRILQLGSLEAKIIAASEIIAGSVAGQYVEAVSGVAFSDMANVAVATADRLTHLYLIDTGNMGVSGGDDESSYGLWALGSYGSGIFKPQDSLQVKQKSTGGSIGFDSKLDDDTIIGIALNHNQTKLTPKSTSKTVVNNISNNTGSKFSGEIRSLIGSLYGSINMNERLVLSGEIRLGQVDAKMNYQSLLNGNSRFRLKGELLGGSLNADYYYPIGKLFFVPNLGISYETIRFKGKNQGNLKIEKLAIRRPAITGGLALTGIFEIGECQLIPEIRAAYETGFSVKSNRLKISNSGGIPLSDYRIPVPKDTYRLGASMGIAFSRFEASAGYEQARSKRYLGNSFYGKLRINI
;
A
#
# COMPACT_ATOMS: atom_id res chain seq x y z
N MET A 1 -38.63 -16.74 8.48
CA MET A 1 -38.82 -18.03 9.19
C MET A 1 -37.49 -18.34 9.88
N ILE A 2 -37.41 -17.95 11.16
CA ILE A 2 -36.20 -18.05 12.00
C ILE A 2 -36.22 -19.44 12.63
N PHE A 3 -35.30 -20.30 12.23
CA PHE A 3 -35.07 -21.59 12.89
C PHE A 3 -34.10 -21.39 14.08
N MET A 4 -34.63 -21.49 15.29
CA MET A 4 -33.86 -21.73 16.50
C MET A 4 -33.26 -23.14 16.42
N ILE A 5 -31.95 -23.24 16.18
CA ILE A 5 -31.22 -24.49 16.34
C ILE A 5 -30.75 -24.56 17.80
N ARG A 6 -31.39 -25.43 18.58
CA ARG A 6 -30.96 -25.84 19.93
C ARG A 6 -29.57 -26.44 19.87
N LYS A 7 -28.75 -26.13 20.85
CA LYS A 7 -27.44 -26.74 21.11
C LYS A 7 -27.52 -28.26 21.19
N GLY A 8 -27.28 -28.95 20.07
CA GLY A 8 -26.97 -30.36 20.01
C GLY A 8 -25.60 -30.48 19.35
N GLU A 9 -24.64 -31.10 20.00
CA GLU A 9 -23.31 -31.34 19.45
C GLU A 9 -23.39 -32.15 18.17
N ILE A 10 -23.15 -31.52 17.03
CA ILE A 10 -23.01 -32.22 15.75
C ILE A 10 -21.65 -32.91 15.74
N LYS A 11 -21.61 -34.17 16.13
CA LYS A 11 -20.45 -35.07 16.12
C LYS A 11 -20.09 -35.59 14.72
N ASN A 12 -20.50 -34.95 13.64
CA ASN A 12 -20.23 -35.47 12.30
C ASN A 12 -19.28 -34.57 11.52
N SER A 13 -18.00 -34.93 11.48
CA SER A 13 -16.92 -34.19 10.81
C SER A 13 -17.19 -33.95 9.32
N VAL A 14 -18.00 -34.80 8.70
CA VAL A 14 -18.40 -34.70 7.29
C VAL A 14 -19.37 -33.55 7.07
N VAL A 15 -20.37 -33.38 7.94
CA VAL A 15 -21.35 -32.27 7.84
C VAL A 15 -20.69 -30.92 8.10
N LYS A 16 -19.73 -30.83 9.05
CA LYS A 16 -18.92 -29.62 9.22
C LYS A 16 -18.06 -29.30 7.99
N ARG A 17 -17.47 -30.30 7.36
CA ARG A 17 -16.70 -30.10 6.12
C ARG A 17 -17.58 -29.69 4.95
N LEU A 18 -18.78 -30.28 4.81
CA LEU A 18 -19.74 -29.89 3.78
C LEU A 18 -20.27 -28.45 3.98
N LEU A 19 -20.59 -28.07 5.22
CA LEU A 19 -21.02 -26.69 5.54
C LEU A 19 -19.90 -25.67 5.30
N ILE A 20 -18.65 -26.01 5.57
CA ILE A 20 -17.49 -25.15 5.26
C ILE A 20 -17.28 -25.06 3.74
N ILE A 21 -17.46 -26.15 3.00
CA ILE A 21 -17.37 -26.17 1.54
C ILE A 21 -18.54 -25.38 0.92
N MET A 22 -19.76 -25.57 1.40
CA MET A 22 -20.93 -24.80 0.91
C MET A 22 -20.85 -23.31 1.27
N ALA A 23 -20.37 -22.95 2.45
CA ALA A 23 -20.08 -21.56 2.82
C ALA A 23 -18.94 -20.98 1.98
N GLY A 24 -17.91 -21.78 1.69
CA GLY A 24 -16.82 -21.41 0.77
C GLY A 24 -17.32 -21.19 -0.66
N PHE A 25 -18.20 -22.05 -1.18
CA PHE A 25 -18.82 -21.89 -2.50
C PHE A 25 -19.79 -20.70 -2.57
N ALA A 26 -20.57 -20.43 -1.52
CA ALA A 26 -21.45 -19.26 -1.46
C ALA A 26 -20.65 -17.95 -1.39
N VAL A 27 -19.54 -17.94 -0.67
CA VAL A 27 -18.62 -16.81 -0.61
C VAL A 27 -17.88 -16.63 -1.94
N LEU A 28 -17.39 -17.69 -2.56
CA LEU A 28 -16.77 -17.65 -3.90
C LEU A 28 -17.77 -17.14 -4.96
N ASN A 29 -19.00 -17.65 -4.99
CA ASN A 29 -20.01 -17.20 -5.94
C ASN A 29 -20.47 -15.76 -5.74
N SER A 30 -20.47 -15.23 -4.51
CA SER A 30 -20.77 -13.82 -4.27
C SER A 30 -19.61 -12.91 -4.70
N TYR A 31 -18.35 -13.34 -4.52
CA TYR A 31 -17.17 -12.61 -4.98
C TYR A 31 -17.05 -12.60 -6.51
N THR A 32 -17.30 -13.73 -7.17
CA THR A 32 -17.29 -13.82 -8.65
C THR A 32 -18.41 -13.00 -9.27
N ALA A 33 -19.61 -12.98 -8.70
CA ALA A 33 -20.73 -12.19 -9.20
C ALA A 33 -20.48 -10.67 -9.12
N GLU A 34 -19.83 -10.19 -8.05
CA GLU A 34 -19.51 -8.78 -7.87
C GLU A 34 -18.33 -8.34 -8.75
N ALA A 35 -17.29 -9.16 -8.88
CA ALA A 35 -16.19 -8.95 -9.82
C ALA A 35 -16.70 -8.94 -11.28
N ASN A 36 -17.55 -9.87 -11.64
CA ASN A 36 -18.15 -9.99 -12.96
C ASN A 36 -19.01 -8.76 -13.31
N SER A 37 -19.79 -8.22 -12.37
CA SER A 37 -20.60 -7.03 -12.60
C SER A 37 -19.73 -5.78 -12.85
N GLN A 38 -18.56 -5.70 -12.23
CA GLN A 38 -17.65 -4.57 -12.36
C GLN A 38 -16.84 -4.59 -13.66
N ILE A 39 -16.40 -5.76 -14.13
CA ILE A 39 -15.69 -5.89 -15.41
C ILE A 39 -16.63 -5.56 -16.58
N ALA A 40 -17.91 -5.90 -16.48
CA ALA A 40 -18.91 -5.50 -17.47
C ALA A 40 -19.11 -3.97 -17.55
N ASN A 41 -18.72 -3.23 -16.49
CA ASN A 41 -18.89 -1.78 -16.38
C ASN A 41 -17.58 -0.98 -16.45
N ILE A 42 -16.41 -1.64 -16.42
CA ILE A 42 -15.10 -0.95 -16.44
C ILE A 42 -14.63 -0.81 -17.89
N SER A 43 -13.98 0.32 -18.18
CA SER A 43 -13.17 0.53 -19.39
C SER A 43 -11.89 -0.32 -19.33
N TYR A 44 -12.04 -1.62 -19.41
CA TYR A 44 -10.93 -2.57 -19.44
C TYR A 44 -10.40 -2.70 -20.86
N TRP A 45 -9.12 -2.44 -21.03
CA TRP A 45 -8.43 -2.57 -22.31
C TRP A 45 -7.82 -3.96 -22.43
N TYR A 46 -8.24 -4.71 -23.46
CA TYR A 46 -7.69 -6.02 -23.76
C TYR A 46 -6.27 -5.89 -24.28
N ASP A 47 -5.38 -6.75 -23.82
CA ASP A 47 -4.07 -6.96 -24.45
C ASP A 47 -4.11 -8.15 -25.43
N ASP A 48 -2.98 -8.42 -26.13
CA ASP A 48 -2.86 -9.53 -27.07
C ASP A 48 -3.23 -10.88 -26.42
N SER A 49 -2.76 -11.10 -25.20
CA SER A 49 -3.03 -12.36 -24.48
C SER A 49 -4.51 -12.53 -24.13
N ASP A 50 -5.23 -11.44 -23.86
CA ASP A 50 -6.67 -11.47 -23.58
C ASP A 50 -7.45 -11.90 -24.80
N ILE A 51 -7.20 -11.26 -25.95
CA ILE A 51 -7.88 -11.58 -27.21
C ILE A 51 -7.62 -13.03 -27.60
N ARG A 52 -6.36 -13.47 -27.57
CA ARG A 52 -5.95 -14.84 -27.93
C ARG A 52 -6.55 -15.88 -26.99
N ASN A 53 -6.62 -15.60 -25.68
CA ASN A 53 -7.22 -16.51 -24.71
C ASN A 53 -8.74 -16.62 -24.89
N VAL A 54 -9.42 -15.52 -25.17
CA VAL A 54 -10.86 -15.54 -25.48
C VAL A 54 -11.13 -16.39 -26.70
N ILE A 55 -10.37 -16.20 -27.79
CA ILE A 55 -10.54 -16.98 -29.03
C ILE A 55 -10.21 -18.46 -28.79
N ARG A 56 -9.07 -18.75 -28.13
CA ARG A 56 -8.64 -20.13 -27.85
C ARG A 56 -9.62 -20.89 -26.97
N ASN A 57 -10.18 -20.24 -25.95
CA ASN A 57 -11.14 -20.88 -25.05
C ASN A 57 -12.45 -21.25 -25.76
N ARG A 58 -12.84 -20.53 -26.84
CA ARG A 58 -14.03 -20.79 -27.60
C ARG A 58 -13.84 -21.77 -28.76
N LEU A 59 -12.71 -21.68 -29.45
CA LEU A 59 -12.47 -22.38 -30.71
C LEU A 59 -11.39 -23.48 -30.59
N GLY A 60 -10.66 -23.52 -29.47
CA GLY A 60 -9.58 -24.48 -29.24
C GLY A 60 -8.50 -24.41 -30.32
N ASP A 61 -7.99 -25.58 -30.72
CA ASP A 61 -6.97 -25.72 -31.74
C ASP A 61 -7.53 -25.80 -33.18
N SER A 62 -8.86 -25.62 -33.35
CA SER A 62 -9.53 -25.64 -34.67
C SER A 62 -9.18 -24.40 -35.52
N VAL A 63 -8.53 -23.40 -34.95
CA VAL A 63 -8.12 -22.16 -35.61
C VAL A 63 -6.62 -21.87 -35.36
N TYR A 64 -6.01 -21.17 -36.28
CA TYR A 64 -4.71 -20.54 -36.06
C TYR A 64 -4.93 -19.11 -35.53
N ILE A 65 -4.26 -18.74 -34.47
CA ILE A 65 -4.34 -17.40 -33.88
C ILE A 65 -2.93 -16.79 -33.93
N ALA A 66 -2.74 -15.82 -34.79
CA ALA A 66 -1.49 -15.10 -34.91
C ALA A 66 -1.18 -14.28 -33.64
N PRO A 67 0.11 -14.16 -33.24
CA PRO A 67 0.50 -13.17 -32.24
C PRO A 67 0.36 -11.76 -32.82
N ALA A 68 -0.03 -10.79 -31.99
CA ALA A 68 0.13 -9.39 -32.34
C ALA A 68 1.61 -9.05 -32.33
N VAL A 69 2.10 -8.45 -33.41
CA VAL A 69 3.48 -8.02 -33.55
C VAL A 69 3.55 -6.49 -33.61
N PRO A 70 4.67 -5.88 -33.17
CA PRO A 70 4.86 -4.45 -33.32
C PRO A 70 4.83 -4.05 -34.80
N ASN A 71 4.65 -2.76 -35.07
CA ASN A 71 4.65 -2.20 -36.42
C ASN A 71 6.04 -2.36 -37.08
N ASN A 72 6.27 -3.56 -37.61
CA ASN A 72 7.48 -3.97 -38.28
C ASN A 72 7.10 -4.77 -39.53
N ALA A 73 7.43 -4.26 -40.71
CA ALA A 73 7.01 -4.81 -41.99
C ALA A 73 7.49 -6.26 -42.23
N GLU A 74 8.66 -6.64 -41.70
CA GLU A 74 9.23 -7.98 -41.84
C GLU A 74 8.42 -8.97 -40.97
N LEU A 75 8.19 -8.65 -39.70
CA LEU A 75 7.38 -9.49 -38.78
C LEU A 75 5.93 -9.61 -39.27
N ILE A 76 5.35 -8.52 -39.77
CA ILE A 76 3.99 -8.51 -40.32
C ILE A 76 3.91 -9.46 -41.53
N ARG A 77 4.92 -9.42 -42.43
CA ARG A 77 4.98 -10.32 -43.59
C ARG A 77 5.08 -11.79 -43.15
N ASP A 78 5.92 -12.09 -42.17
CA ASP A 78 6.12 -13.46 -41.68
C ASP A 78 4.85 -14.01 -41.03
N VAL A 79 4.15 -13.18 -40.23
CA VAL A 79 2.84 -13.54 -39.64
C VAL A 79 1.77 -13.73 -40.71
N ALA A 80 1.74 -12.86 -41.73
CA ALA A 80 0.80 -13.00 -42.84
C ALA A 80 1.06 -14.29 -43.65
N ALA A 81 2.30 -14.64 -43.89
CA ALA A 81 2.71 -15.87 -44.58
C ALA A 81 2.27 -17.12 -43.78
N ALA A 82 2.56 -17.15 -42.48
CA ALA A 82 2.14 -18.23 -41.60
C ALA A 82 0.60 -18.40 -41.58
N ALA A 83 -0.13 -17.28 -41.43
CA ALA A 83 -1.58 -17.28 -41.42
C ALA A 83 -2.19 -17.78 -42.77
N LEU A 84 -1.61 -17.39 -43.90
CA LEU A 84 -2.01 -17.90 -45.21
C LEU A 84 -1.75 -19.39 -45.36
N THR A 85 -0.61 -19.90 -44.90
CA THR A 85 -0.27 -21.33 -44.92
C THR A 85 -1.33 -22.15 -44.15
N GLU A 86 -1.68 -21.69 -42.95
CA GLU A 86 -2.72 -22.36 -42.14
C GLU A 86 -4.10 -22.30 -42.79
N ALA A 87 -4.45 -21.14 -43.40
CA ALA A 87 -5.71 -21.00 -44.11
C ALA A 87 -5.80 -21.89 -45.34
N GLN A 88 -4.72 -22.04 -46.11
CA GLN A 88 -4.63 -22.96 -47.26
C GLN A 88 -4.70 -24.43 -46.84
N ALA A 89 -4.27 -24.74 -45.61
CA ALA A 89 -4.47 -26.06 -44.99
C ALA A 89 -5.94 -26.29 -44.50
N GLY A 90 -6.85 -25.35 -44.75
CA GLY A 90 -8.26 -25.43 -44.38
C GLY A 90 -8.55 -24.95 -42.94
N LYS A 91 -7.57 -24.48 -42.20
CA LYS A 91 -7.71 -24.00 -40.83
C LYS A 91 -7.96 -22.49 -40.82
N PRO A 92 -9.05 -21.97 -40.25
CA PRO A 92 -9.25 -20.53 -40.15
C PRO A 92 -8.07 -19.87 -39.50
N ALA A 93 -7.52 -18.80 -40.09
CA ALA A 93 -6.41 -18.05 -39.52
C ALA A 93 -6.87 -16.66 -39.09
N LEU A 94 -6.63 -16.32 -37.85
CA LEU A 94 -7.12 -15.13 -37.17
C LEU A 94 -5.96 -14.26 -36.72
N ILE A 95 -5.97 -13.00 -37.14
CA ILE A 95 -4.89 -12.03 -36.85
C ILE A 95 -5.50 -10.85 -36.09
N PRO A 96 -5.36 -10.77 -34.76
CA PRO A 96 -5.63 -9.55 -34.02
C PRO A 96 -4.55 -8.53 -34.33
N VAL A 97 -4.92 -7.31 -34.71
CA VAL A 97 -4.00 -6.23 -35.06
C VAL A 97 -4.16 -5.09 -34.07
N ASN A 98 -3.05 -4.68 -33.45
CA ASN A 98 -3.02 -3.56 -32.51
C ASN A 98 -2.51 -2.31 -33.22
N LEU A 99 -3.37 -1.34 -33.45
CA LEU A 99 -3.02 -0.08 -34.10
C LEU A 99 -2.40 0.87 -33.07
N ASN A 100 -1.10 1.17 -33.21
CA ASN A 100 -0.36 2.14 -32.38
C ASN A 100 -0.52 1.93 -30.87
N ASN A 101 -0.70 0.70 -30.41
CA ASN A 101 -0.91 0.33 -29.01
C ASN A 101 -2.14 0.96 -28.33
N ASN A 102 -3.12 1.41 -29.10
CA ASN A 102 -4.31 2.06 -28.53
C ASN A 102 -5.64 1.64 -29.18
N HIS A 103 -5.63 0.80 -30.19
CA HIS A 103 -6.84 0.29 -30.84
C HIS A 103 -6.64 -1.10 -31.43
N TRP A 104 -7.68 -1.95 -31.33
CA TRP A 104 -7.67 -3.31 -31.84
C TRP A 104 -8.61 -3.47 -33.03
N THR A 105 -8.10 -4.12 -34.09
CA THR A 105 -8.88 -4.54 -35.26
C THR A 105 -8.60 -6.01 -35.57
N GLY A 106 -9.35 -6.62 -36.47
CA GLY A 106 -9.22 -8.05 -36.77
C GLY A 106 -9.19 -8.38 -38.26
N ILE A 107 -8.32 -9.34 -38.63
CA ILE A 107 -8.27 -9.95 -39.95
C ILE A 107 -8.54 -11.45 -39.80
N ALA A 108 -9.49 -11.97 -40.55
CA ALA A 108 -9.77 -13.40 -40.62
C ALA A 108 -9.54 -13.91 -42.05
N ILE A 109 -8.65 -14.92 -42.20
CA ILE A 109 -8.34 -15.57 -43.47
C ILE A 109 -9.00 -16.93 -43.52
N ARG A 110 -9.78 -17.19 -44.55
CA ARG A 110 -10.55 -18.40 -44.73
C ARG A 110 -10.41 -18.97 -46.13
N MET A 111 -10.47 -20.30 -46.24
CA MET A 111 -10.55 -20.99 -47.53
C MET A 111 -12.00 -21.31 -47.86
N LYS A 112 -12.42 -20.94 -49.05
CA LYS A 112 -13.75 -21.28 -49.62
C LYS A 112 -13.80 -22.75 -50.07
N ALA A 113 -15.00 -23.23 -50.40
CA ALA A 113 -15.20 -24.59 -50.86
C ALA A 113 -14.51 -24.88 -52.23
N ASP A 114 -14.28 -23.85 -53.03
CA ASP A 114 -13.56 -23.94 -54.32
C ASP A 114 -12.02 -23.87 -54.17
N GLY A 115 -11.51 -23.79 -52.92
CA GLY A 115 -10.09 -23.66 -52.61
C GLY A 115 -9.55 -22.24 -52.69
N SER A 116 -10.33 -21.25 -53.10
CA SER A 116 -9.92 -19.86 -53.12
C SER A 116 -9.86 -19.29 -51.68
N ILE A 117 -9.04 -18.27 -51.50
CA ILE A 117 -8.88 -17.60 -50.20
C ILE A 117 -9.67 -16.30 -50.16
N ILE A 118 -10.44 -16.13 -49.08
CA ILE A 118 -11.11 -14.87 -48.72
C ILE A 118 -10.54 -14.33 -47.42
N VAL A 119 -10.34 -13.03 -47.38
CA VAL A 119 -9.79 -12.29 -46.25
C VAL A 119 -10.79 -11.24 -45.80
N PHE A 120 -11.29 -11.37 -44.59
CA PHE A 120 -12.17 -10.38 -43.97
C PHE A 120 -11.38 -9.47 -43.05
N TYR A 121 -11.61 -8.18 -43.17
CA TYR A 121 -11.15 -7.17 -42.22
C TYR A 121 -12.37 -6.46 -41.60
N ASN A 122 -12.33 -6.21 -40.32
CA ASN A 122 -13.26 -5.31 -39.63
C ASN A 122 -12.59 -4.53 -38.52
N ASP A 123 -12.86 -3.24 -38.53
CA ASP A 123 -12.66 -2.34 -37.38
C ASP A 123 -14.00 -2.14 -36.71
N SER A 124 -14.09 -2.27 -35.39
CA SER A 124 -15.33 -2.12 -34.63
C SER A 124 -15.94 -0.70 -34.69
N PHE A 125 -15.13 0.31 -35.03
CA PHE A 125 -15.62 1.66 -35.37
C PHE A 125 -16.15 1.78 -36.80
N GLY A 126 -16.09 0.72 -37.61
CA GLY A 126 -16.45 0.78 -39.01
C GLY A 126 -15.45 1.55 -39.89
N THR A 127 -14.25 1.81 -39.38
CA THR A 127 -13.22 2.52 -40.11
C THR A 127 -12.66 1.64 -41.22
N PRO A 128 -12.61 2.13 -42.50
CA PRO A 128 -12.05 1.37 -43.61
C PRO A 128 -10.54 1.16 -43.41
N VAL A 129 -10.03 0.10 -44.04
CA VAL A 129 -8.57 -0.12 -44.15
C VAL A 129 -7.94 1.07 -44.88
N VAL A 130 -7.17 1.87 -44.19
CA VAL A 130 -6.48 3.04 -44.74
C VAL A 130 -5.05 2.66 -45.09
N GLY A 131 -4.81 2.38 -46.40
CA GLY A 131 -3.47 2.30 -47.02
C GLY A 131 -2.38 1.54 -46.24
N VAL A 132 -1.22 1.42 -46.83
CA VAL A 132 -0.03 0.75 -46.21
C VAL A 132 0.61 1.52 -45.04
N SER A 133 0.10 2.66 -44.69
CA SER A 133 0.58 3.45 -43.54
C SER A 133 0.06 2.95 -42.19
N SER A 134 -1.02 2.17 -42.15
CA SER A 134 -1.54 1.53 -40.94
C SER A 134 -1.06 0.09 -40.83
N GLU A 135 -0.94 -0.44 -39.61
CA GLU A 135 -0.56 -1.84 -39.36
C GLU A 135 -1.52 -2.79 -40.10
N SER A 136 -2.84 -2.55 -40.07
CA SER A 136 -3.83 -3.36 -40.80
C SER A 136 -3.59 -3.31 -42.31
N GLY A 137 -3.29 -2.12 -42.85
CA GLY A 137 -2.96 -1.95 -44.27
C GLY A 137 -1.68 -2.69 -44.68
N GLN A 138 -0.68 -2.74 -43.82
CA GLN A 138 0.54 -3.52 -44.05
C GLN A 138 0.26 -5.02 -44.09
N TYR A 139 -0.60 -5.56 -43.21
CA TYR A 139 -1.05 -6.96 -43.29
C TYR A 139 -1.76 -7.27 -44.60
N ILE A 140 -2.70 -6.43 -45.00
CA ILE A 140 -3.44 -6.58 -46.24
C ILE A 140 -2.51 -6.52 -47.48
N ASP A 141 -1.56 -5.60 -47.48
CA ASP A 141 -0.57 -5.48 -48.54
C ASP A 141 0.37 -6.72 -48.59
N ALA A 142 0.81 -7.21 -47.43
CA ALA A 142 1.62 -8.44 -47.34
C ALA A 142 0.85 -9.65 -47.88
N ILE A 143 -0.41 -9.80 -47.52
CA ILE A 143 -1.30 -10.89 -48.04
C ILE A 143 -1.44 -10.79 -49.55
N ARG A 144 -1.71 -9.59 -50.12
CA ARG A 144 -1.81 -9.37 -51.57
C ARG A 144 -0.52 -9.72 -52.32
N LYS A 145 0.63 -9.38 -51.72
CA LYS A 145 1.93 -9.71 -52.34
C LYS A 145 2.20 -11.21 -52.34
N ILE A 146 1.79 -11.94 -51.31
CA ILE A 146 1.99 -13.40 -51.21
C ILE A 146 0.96 -14.15 -52.06
N LEU A 147 -0.30 -13.70 -52.02
CA LEU A 147 -1.41 -14.32 -52.73
C LEU A 147 -2.26 -13.27 -53.47
N PRO A 148 -1.86 -12.84 -54.70
CA PRO A 148 -2.54 -11.77 -55.44
C PRO A 148 -4.03 -12.07 -55.76
N MET A 149 -4.41 -13.35 -55.81
CA MET A 149 -5.75 -13.79 -56.13
C MET A 149 -6.67 -13.88 -54.91
N ALA A 150 -6.20 -13.55 -53.69
CA ALA A 150 -7.02 -13.53 -52.49
C ALA A 150 -8.12 -12.46 -52.61
N GLU A 151 -9.35 -12.84 -52.33
CA GLU A 151 -10.46 -11.92 -52.23
C GLU A 151 -10.38 -11.18 -50.89
N ILE A 152 -10.15 -9.86 -50.90
CA ILE A 152 -10.06 -9.04 -49.69
C ILE A 152 -11.33 -8.23 -49.53
N VAL A 153 -12.01 -8.43 -48.40
CA VAL A 153 -13.27 -7.81 -48.05
C VAL A 153 -13.10 -6.94 -46.81
N ASP A 154 -13.25 -5.64 -47.01
CA ASP A 154 -13.37 -4.67 -45.92
C ASP A 154 -14.86 -4.59 -45.52
N LEU A 155 -15.19 -5.07 -44.30
CA LEU A 155 -16.57 -5.21 -43.86
C LEU A 155 -17.19 -3.91 -43.40
N GLN A 156 -16.41 -3.00 -42.78
CA GLN A 156 -16.83 -1.66 -42.31
C GLN A 156 -18.09 -1.69 -41.41
N VAL A 157 -18.21 -2.70 -40.54
CA VAL A 157 -19.37 -2.83 -39.64
C VAL A 157 -19.08 -2.02 -38.38
N HIS A 158 -19.86 -0.95 -38.19
CA HIS A 158 -19.79 -0.14 -36.98
C HIS A 158 -20.52 -0.85 -35.82
N GLN A 159 -19.81 -1.10 -34.72
CA GLN A 159 -20.29 -1.84 -33.55
C GLN A 159 -20.03 -1.11 -32.24
N GLN A 160 -18.93 -0.39 -32.18
CA GLN A 160 -18.40 0.21 -30.94
C GLN A 160 -18.78 1.69 -30.85
N ASN A 161 -19.35 2.08 -29.67
CA ASN A 161 -19.70 3.44 -29.34
C ASN A 161 -18.92 3.98 -28.12
N ASP A 162 -17.94 3.22 -27.61
CA ASP A 162 -17.09 3.59 -26.47
C ASP A 162 -15.60 3.56 -26.85
N GLY A 163 -14.75 4.15 -26.00
CA GLY A 163 -13.31 4.23 -26.28
C GLY A 163 -12.48 3.05 -25.77
N SER A 164 -13.09 1.94 -25.31
CA SER A 164 -12.34 0.89 -24.57
C SER A 164 -12.68 -0.56 -24.97
N SER A 165 -13.72 -0.78 -25.75
CA SER A 165 -14.21 -2.14 -26.05
C SER A 165 -13.67 -2.74 -27.34
N CYS A 166 -12.76 -2.08 -28.06
CA CYS A 166 -12.21 -2.56 -29.34
C CYS A 166 -11.65 -3.99 -29.25
N GLY A 167 -10.88 -4.31 -28.21
CA GLY A 167 -10.34 -5.66 -28.04
C GLY A 167 -11.41 -6.73 -27.82
N ALA A 168 -12.48 -6.40 -27.08
CA ALA A 168 -13.61 -7.30 -26.87
C ALA A 168 -14.36 -7.58 -28.19
N PHE A 169 -14.64 -6.53 -28.96
CA PHE A 169 -15.25 -6.67 -30.29
C PHE A 169 -14.36 -7.42 -31.28
N THR A 170 -13.05 -7.13 -31.28
CA THR A 170 -12.09 -7.84 -32.15
C THR A 170 -12.09 -9.34 -31.89
N ALA A 171 -12.03 -9.76 -30.61
CA ALA A 171 -12.08 -11.18 -30.27
C ALA A 171 -13.39 -11.83 -30.74
N GLU A 172 -14.56 -11.21 -30.50
CA GLU A 172 -15.84 -11.74 -30.87
C GLU A 172 -16.04 -11.78 -32.39
N ASN A 173 -15.59 -10.74 -33.11
CA ASN A 173 -15.62 -10.69 -34.56
C ASN A 173 -14.81 -11.82 -35.20
N LEU A 174 -13.58 -12.04 -34.70
CA LEU A 174 -12.72 -13.11 -35.19
C LEU A 174 -13.32 -14.50 -34.92
N ILE A 175 -13.95 -14.71 -33.76
CA ILE A 175 -14.67 -15.95 -33.43
C ILE A 175 -15.85 -16.17 -34.41
N ALA A 176 -16.64 -15.14 -34.62
CA ALA A 176 -17.78 -15.19 -35.51
C ALA A 176 -17.38 -15.50 -36.96
N LEU A 177 -16.37 -14.81 -37.49
CA LEU A 177 -15.85 -15.02 -38.84
C LEU A 177 -15.22 -16.42 -39.00
N ALA A 178 -14.58 -16.96 -37.96
CA ALA A 178 -14.06 -18.33 -37.96
C ALA A 178 -15.20 -19.36 -38.03
N GLY A 179 -16.36 -19.07 -37.43
CA GLY A 179 -17.52 -19.94 -37.38
C GLY A 179 -18.36 -19.97 -38.65
N LEU A 180 -18.16 -19.09 -39.63
CA LEU A 180 -18.85 -19.13 -40.89
C LEU A 180 -18.60 -20.46 -41.62
N SER A 181 -19.64 -21.09 -42.13
CA SER A 181 -19.50 -22.29 -42.97
C SER A 181 -18.87 -21.95 -44.33
N GLN A 182 -18.14 -22.87 -44.93
CA GLN A 182 -17.48 -22.65 -46.23
C GLN A 182 -18.45 -22.21 -47.33
N VAL A 183 -19.70 -22.66 -47.28
CA VAL A 183 -20.76 -22.28 -48.25
C VAL A 183 -21.32 -20.87 -48.02
N ASN A 184 -21.10 -20.31 -46.81
CA ASN A 184 -21.58 -18.97 -46.43
C ASN A 184 -20.44 -17.97 -46.28
N LEU A 185 -19.27 -18.23 -46.86
CA LEU A 185 -18.13 -17.29 -46.84
C LEU A 185 -18.34 -16.17 -47.88
N THR A 186 -19.38 -15.35 -47.64
CA THR A 186 -19.70 -14.19 -48.47
C THR A 186 -19.60 -12.90 -47.66
N PRO A 187 -19.32 -11.75 -48.32
CA PRO A 187 -19.28 -10.45 -47.65
C PRO A 187 -20.58 -10.11 -46.92
N GLU A 188 -21.74 -10.46 -47.51
CA GLU A 188 -23.07 -10.18 -46.97
C GLU A 188 -23.33 -10.99 -45.69
N ALA A 189 -23.01 -12.29 -45.72
CA ALA A 189 -23.15 -13.15 -44.54
C ALA A 189 -22.24 -12.68 -43.39
N ALA A 190 -21.00 -12.30 -43.70
CA ALA A 190 -20.06 -11.76 -42.73
C ALA A 190 -20.58 -10.46 -42.12
N ARG A 191 -21.03 -9.49 -42.95
CA ARG A 191 -21.61 -8.23 -42.45
C ARG A 191 -22.84 -8.46 -41.59
N GLY A 192 -23.78 -9.31 -42.05
CA GLY A 192 -24.99 -9.65 -41.30
C GLY A 192 -24.68 -10.29 -39.95
N LEU A 193 -23.64 -11.14 -39.86
CA LEU A 193 -23.23 -11.77 -38.63
C LEU A 193 -22.61 -10.74 -37.66
N LEU A 194 -21.70 -9.89 -38.14
CA LEU A 194 -21.05 -8.90 -37.31
C LEU A 194 -22.00 -7.79 -36.84
N ALA A 195 -22.99 -7.41 -37.63
CA ALA A 195 -23.99 -6.40 -37.25
C ALA A 195 -24.81 -6.80 -36.01
N ASN A 196 -24.92 -8.10 -35.73
CA ASN A 196 -25.58 -8.62 -34.53
C ASN A 196 -24.68 -8.56 -33.28
N ILE A 197 -23.38 -8.28 -33.43
CA ILE A 197 -22.41 -8.16 -32.36
C ILE A 197 -22.28 -6.66 -32.03
N ASN A 198 -23.23 -6.10 -31.28
CA ASN A 198 -23.35 -4.65 -31.11
C ASN A 198 -23.48 -4.19 -29.66
N ASP A 199 -23.41 -5.11 -28.70
CA ASP A 199 -23.47 -4.78 -27.26
C ASP A 199 -22.19 -5.18 -26.53
N ALA A 200 -21.33 -4.18 -26.30
CA ALA A 200 -20.06 -4.31 -25.58
C ALA A 200 -20.21 -4.98 -24.21
N ARG A 201 -21.30 -4.69 -23.50
CA ARG A 201 -21.53 -5.26 -22.16
C ARG A 201 -21.82 -6.76 -22.24
N THR A 202 -22.70 -7.18 -23.14
CA THR A 202 -23.01 -8.58 -23.34
C THR A 202 -21.79 -9.37 -23.80
N ILE A 203 -20.99 -8.81 -24.72
CA ILE A 203 -19.76 -9.44 -25.22
C ILE A 203 -18.77 -9.64 -24.08
N ARG A 204 -18.52 -8.61 -23.27
CA ARG A 204 -17.62 -8.68 -22.13
C ARG A 204 -18.06 -9.72 -21.10
N ILE A 205 -19.37 -9.82 -20.82
CA ILE A 205 -19.93 -10.85 -19.93
C ILE A 205 -19.66 -12.26 -20.49
N LEU A 206 -19.82 -12.48 -21.77
CA LEU A 206 -19.56 -13.79 -22.41
C LEU A 206 -18.07 -14.18 -22.38
N GLN A 207 -17.18 -13.20 -22.32
CA GLN A 207 -15.72 -13.40 -22.32
C GLN A 207 -15.11 -13.47 -20.93
N LEU A 208 -15.90 -13.20 -19.87
CA LEU A 208 -15.41 -13.12 -18.48
C LEU A 208 -14.71 -14.39 -18.00
N GLY A 209 -15.24 -15.56 -18.28
CA GLY A 209 -14.63 -16.83 -17.88
C GLY A 209 -13.20 -17.02 -18.40
N SER A 210 -12.86 -16.41 -19.55
CA SER A 210 -11.51 -16.45 -20.13
C SER A 210 -10.54 -15.48 -19.47
N LEU A 211 -11.06 -14.46 -18.78
CA LEU A 211 -10.29 -13.36 -18.17
C LEU A 211 -10.20 -13.48 -16.64
N GLU A 212 -11.08 -14.29 -16.04
CA GLU A 212 -11.24 -14.37 -14.58
C GLU A 212 -9.94 -14.68 -13.84
N ALA A 213 -9.16 -15.66 -14.29
CA ALA A 213 -7.90 -16.03 -13.63
C ALA A 213 -6.88 -14.88 -13.65
N LYS A 214 -6.81 -14.12 -14.74
CA LYS A 214 -5.90 -12.96 -14.87
C LYS A 214 -6.32 -11.81 -13.98
N ILE A 215 -7.61 -11.56 -13.85
CA ILE A 215 -8.17 -10.50 -13.01
C ILE A 215 -7.98 -10.82 -11.54
N ILE A 216 -8.20 -12.07 -11.13
CA ILE A 216 -7.94 -12.54 -9.78
C ILE A 216 -6.45 -12.35 -9.44
N ALA A 217 -5.54 -12.79 -10.33
CA ALA A 217 -4.11 -12.64 -10.13
C ALA A 217 -3.70 -11.16 -10.03
N ALA A 218 -4.21 -10.28 -10.89
CA ALA A 218 -3.94 -8.84 -10.81
C ALA A 218 -4.46 -8.22 -9.52
N SER A 219 -5.65 -8.60 -9.06
CA SER A 219 -6.22 -8.11 -7.80
C SER A 219 -5.43 -8.56 -6.57
N GLU A 220 -4.89 -9.78 -6.57
CA GLU A 220 -4.02 -10.29 -5.51
C GLU A 220 -2.69 -9.53 -5.47
N ILE A 221 -2.07 -9.23 -6.62
CA ILE A 221 -0.84 -8.43 -6.71
C ILE A 221 -1.07 -7.02 -6.14
N ILE A 222 -2.19 -6.37 -6.51
CA ILE A 222 -2.56 -5.06 -5.97
C ILE A 222 -2.75 -5.13 -4.45
N ALA A 223 -3.49 -6.11 -3.97
CA ALA A 223 -3.72 -6.30 -2.54
C ALA A 223 -2.40 -6.55 -1.78
N GLY A 224 -1.48 -7.34 -2.34
CA GLY A 224 -0.15 -7.57 -1.81
C GLY A 224 0.70 -6.30 -1.72
N SER A 225 0.68 -5.47 -2.77
CA SER A 225 1.38 -4.17 -2.80
C SER A 225 0.82 -3.20 -1.76
N VAL A 226 -0.50 -3.06 -1.66
CA VAL A 226 -1.15 -2.19 -0.67
C VAL A 226 -0.88 -2.67 0.76
N ALA A 227 -0.92 -3.97 1.01
CA ALA A 227 -0.56 -4.55 2.31
C ALA A 227 0.90 -4.25 2.67
N GLY A 228 1.81 -4.34 1.71
CA GLY A 228 3.22 -4.00 1.89
C GLY A 228 3.45 -2.54 2.30
N GLN A 229 2.83 -1.60 1.59
CA GLN A 229 2.88 -0.16 1.90
C GLN A 229 2.27 0.14 3.28
N TYR A 230 1.23 -0.59 3.66
CA TYR A 230 0.64 -0.46 4.98
C TYR A 230 1.59 -0.95 6.09
N VAL A 231 2.24 -2.10 5.92
CA VAL A 231 3.24 -2.60 6.88
C VAL A 231 4.39 -1.62 7.04
N GLU A 232 4.82 -0.97 5.95
CA GLU A 232 5.83 0.09 5.98
C GLU A 232 5.34 1.29 6.80
N ALA A 233 4.10 1.76 6.59
CA ALA A 233 3.52 2.87 7.35
C ALA A 233 3.36 2.52 8.84
N VAL A 234 2.89 1.31 9.17
CA VAL A 234 2.78 0.83 10.55
C VAL A 234 4.14 0.81 11.24
N SER A 235 5.19 0.36 10.54
CA SER A 235 6.54 0.35 11.07
C SER A 235 7.05 1.76 11.37
N GLY A 236 6.80 2.71 10.46
CA GLY A 236 7.16 4.12 10.64
C GLY A 236 6.45 4.75 11.84
N VAL A 237 5.15 4.49 12.00
CA VAL A 237 4.37 4.96 13.17
C VAL A 237 4.90 4.35 14.47
N ALA A 238 5.19 3.05 14.49
CA ALA A 238 5.68 2.38 15.69
C ALA A 238 7.04 2.92 16.15
N PHE A 239 7.97 3.24 15.22
CA PHE A 239 9.21 3.94 15.55
C PHE A 239 8.95 5.37 16.05
N SER A 240 8.01 6.09 15.44
CA SER A 240 7.62 7.43 15.92
C SER A 240 7.03 7.38 17.33
N ASP A 241 6.20 6.40 17.63
CA ASP A 241 5.60 6.22 18.96
C ASP A 241 6.69 5.94 20.02
N MET A 242 7.64 5.05 19.72
CA MET A 242 8.79 4.80 20.63
C MET A 242 9.64 6.05 20.83
N ALA A 243 9.90 6.83 19.79
CA ALA A 243 10.64 8.07 19.89
C ALA A 243 9.87 9.15 20.68
N ASN A 244 8.56 9.23 20.54
CA ASN A 244 7.73 10.16 21.32
C ASN A 244 7.77 9.84 22.82
N VAL A 245 7.81 8.55 23.20
CA VAL A 245 8.01 8.14 24.60
C VAL A 245 9.36 8.60 25.09
N ALA A 246 10.43 8.38 24.33
CA ALA A 246 11.77 8.83 24.69
C ALA A 246 11.86 10.35 24.88
N VAL A 247 11.20 11.12 24.02
CA VAL A 247 11.13 12.59 24.15
C VAL A 247 10.36 12.99 25.42
N ALA A 248 9.26 12.32 25.73
CA ALA A 248 8.47 12.62 26.93
C ALA A 248 9.24 12.37 28.22
N THR A 249 10.01 11.27 28.29
CA THR A 249 10.85 10.93 29.45
C THR A 249 12.09 11.83 29.54
N ALA A 250 12.75 12.13 28.41
CA ALA A 250 13.89 13.06 28.38
C ALA A 250 13.50 14.48 28.83
N ASP A 251 12.39 15.02 28.28
CA ASP A 251 11.82 16.31 28.69
C ASP A 251 11.51 16.32 30.21
N ARG A 252 11.04 15.19 30.72
CA ARG A 252 10.79 15.03 32.15
C ARG A 252 12.07 15.15 32.97
N LEU A 253 13.13 14.45 32.57
CA LEU A 253 14.40 14.44 33.29
C LEU A 253 15.11 15.81 33.22
N THR A 254 15.04 16.50 32.08
CA THR A 254 15.55 17.88 31.93
C THR A 254 14.88 18.85 32.90
N HIS A 255 13.55 18.81 33.00
CA HIS A 255 12.80 19.69 33.91
C HIS A 255 13.13 19.39 35.36
N LEU A 256 13.29 18.12 35.75
CA LEU A 256 13.70 17.76 37.10
C LEU A 256 15.07 18.33 37.45
N TYR A 257 16.05 18.14 36.56
CA TYR A 257 17.39 18.69 36.75
C TYR A 257 17.37 20.22 36.91
N LEU A 258 16.62 20.93 36.04
CA LEU A 258 16.56 22.40 36.08
C LEU A 258 15.86 22.92 37.36
N ILE A 259 14.81 22.25 37.81
CA ILE A 259 14.10 22.63 39.05
C ILE A 259 15.01 22.43 40.24
N ASP A 260 15.76 21.32 40.33
CA ASP A 260 16.69 21.05 41.41
C ASP A 260 17.85 22.05 41.42
N THR A 261 18.42 22.42 40.27
CA THR A 261 19.50 23.41 40.17
C THR A 261 19.02 24.84 40.35
N GLY A 262 17.76 25.15 40.01
CA GLY A 262 17.14 26.47 40.21
C GLY A 262 16.76 26.76 41.66
N ASN A 263 16.80 25.78 42.53
CA ASN A 263 16.41 25.90 43.96
C ASN A 263 17.45 26.60 44.83
N MET A 264 18.48 27.25 44.28
CA MET A 264 19.38 28.12 45.03
C MET A 264 18.67 29.43 45.40
N GLY A 265 17.53 29.37 46.12
CA GLY A 265 16.92 30.58 46.64
C GLY A 265 15.45 30.55 47.04
N VAL A 266 14.69 29.55 46.74
CA VAL A 266 13.29 29.46 47.22
C VAL A 266 13.25 28.66 48.52
N SER A 267 13.46 29.34 49.59
CA SER A 267 13.17 28.89 50.96
C SER A 267 11.67 28.71 51.14
N GLY A 268 11.19 27.54 50.91
CA GLY A 268 9.79 27.17 51.06
C GLY A 268 9.61 25.77 51.59
N GLY A 269 9.91 25.57 52.87
CA GLY A 269 9.44 24.42 53.64
C GLY A 269 10.20 23.11 53.43
N ASP A 270 10.56 22.49 54.51
CA ASP A 270 11.27 21.22 54.69
C ASP A 270 10.62 19.95 54.11
N ASP A 271 9.97 20.01 52.97
CA ASP A 271 9.43 18.82 52.30
C ASP A 271 10.15 18.60 50.95
N GLU A 272 11.30 17.94 50.98
CA GLU A 272 11.87 17.27 49.80
C GLU A 272 10.90 16.21 49.31
N SER A 273 10.00 16.61 48.42
CA SER A 273 9.10 15.63 47.77
C SER A 273 9.92 14.65 46.92
N SER A 274 10.10 13.45 47.46
CA SER A 274 10.90 12.39 46.84
C SER A 274 10.20 11.74 45.64
N TYR A 275 8.94 12.08 45.40
CA TYR A 275 8.10 11.41 44.43
C TYR A 275 7.37 12.37 43.50
N GLY A 276 7.20 11.99 42.26
CA GLY A 276 6.42 12.74 41.29
C GLY A 276 5.45 11.86 40.47
N LEU A 277 4.21 12.28 40.39
CA LEU A 277 3.22 11.71 39.47
C LEU A 277 3.02 12.69 38.31
N TRP A 278 3.08 12.19 37.09
CA TRP A 278 2.88 13.04 35.92
C TRP A 278 1.98 12.40 34.87
N ALA A 279 1.32 13.24 34.09
CA ALA A 279 0.51 12.84 32.94
C ALA A 279 0.82 13.74 31.74
N LEU A 280 0.83 13.18 30.54
CA LEU A 280 1.06 13.87 29.29
C LEU A 280 -0.03 13.51 28.29
N GLY A 281 -0.62 14.50 27.64
CA GLY A 281 -1.48 14.32 26.47
C GLY A 281 -0.76 14.79 25.21
N SER A 282 -0.93 14.09 24.09
CA SER A 282 -0.29 14.45 22.82
C SER A 282 -1.24 14.36 21.64
N TYR A 283 -1.05 15.25 20.68
CA TYR A 283 -1.70 15.23 19.37
C TYR A 283 -0.66 15.42 18.29
N GLY A 284 -0.68 14.56 17.28
CA GLY A 284 0.25 14.61 16.16
C GLY A 284 -0.44 14.54 14.81
N SER A 285 0.18 15.13 13.82
CA SER A 285 -0.21 14.99 12.43
C SER A 285 1.03 14.88 11.54
N GLY A 286 0.93 14.08 10.48
CA GLY A 286 2.07 13.90 9.60
C GLY A 286 1.69 13.36 8.23
N ILE A 287 2.70 13.30 7.37
CA ILE A 287 2.64 12.68 6.06
C ILE A 287 3.77 11.66 5.97
N PHE A 288 3.41 10.44 5.70
CA PHE A 288 4.33 9.37 5.39
C PHE A 288 4.33 9.08 3.89
N LYS A 289 5.51 8.87 3.30
CA LYS A 289 5.70 8.58 1.88
C LYS A 289 6.35 7.20 1.72
N PRO A 290 5.57 6.12 1.58
CA PRO A 290 6.08 4.80 1.23
C PRO A 290 6.82 4.79 -0.10
N GLN A 291 7.51 3.68 -0.41
CA GLN A 291 8.41 3.59 -1.57
C GLN A 291 7.72 3.89 -2.91
N ASP A 292 6.46 3.50 -3.08
CA ASP A 292 5.77 3.56 -4.37
C ASP A 292 4.77 4.72 -4.48
N SER A 293 5.18 5.92 -4.07
CA SER A 293 4.47 7.19 -4.28
C SER A 293 3.12 7.41 -3.58
N LEU A 294 2.56 6.46 -2.86
CA LEU A 294 1.36 6.67 -2.08
C LEU A 294 1.67 7.54 -0.85
N GLN A 295 1.13 8.75 -0.79
CA GLN A 295 1.24 9.58 0.41
C GLN A 295 0.15 9.19 1.41
N VAL A 296 0.55 8.92 2.65
CA VAL A 296 -0.35 8.55 3.75
C VAL A 296 -0.36 9.67 4.78
N LYS A 297 -1.51 10.27 5.01
CA LYS A 297 -1.72 11.19 6.12
C LYS A 297 -1.89 10.37 7.40
N GLN A 298 -1.22 10.80 8.46
CA GLN A 298 -1.43 10.28 9.80
C GLN A 298 -1.98 11.36 10.73
N LYS A 299 -2.82 10.94 11.65
CA LYS A 299 -3.25 11.75 12.79
C LYS A 299 -3.14 10.86 14.02
N SER A 300 -2.37 11.31 15.00
CA SER A 300 -2.09 10.57 16.22
C SER A 300 -2.68 11.32 17.42
N THR A 301 -3.25 10.57 18.35
CA THR A 301 -3.62 11.05 19.67
C THR A 301 -3.07 10.08 20.68
N GLY A 302 -2.50 10.58 21.76
CA GLY A 302 -1.89 9.73 22.76
C GLY A 302 -1.85 10.36 24.13
N GLY A 303 -1.44 9.56 25.08
CA GLY A 303 -1.19 10.00 26.43
C GLY A 303 -0.22 9.09 27.14
N SER A 304 0.48 9.65 28.09
CA SER A 304 1.39 8.95 28.99
C SER A 304 1.03 9.28 30.43
N ILE A 305 1.19 8.31 31.31
CA ILE A 305 1.22 8.52 32.75
C ILE A 305 2.51 7.94 33.29
N GLY A 306 3.10 8.57 34.26
CA GLY A 306 4.35 8.09 34.83
C GLY A 306 4.51 8.52 36.28
N PHE A 307 5.39 7.78 36.93
CA PHE A 307 5.79 7.99 38.31
C PHE A 307 7.30 7.96 38.37
N ASP A 308 7.89 8.90 39.08
CA ASP A 308 9.33 8.96 39.32
C ASP A 308 9.64 9.20 40.80
N SER A 309 10.81 8.74 41.19
CA SER A 309 11.35 8.90 42.55
C SER A 309 12.77 9.39 42.48
N LYS A 310 13.11 10.33 43.30
CA LYS A 310 14.48 10.72 43.63
C LYS A 310 15.02 9.71 44.64
N LEU A 311 16.04 8.95 44.27
CA LEU A 311 16.67 7.94 45.13
C LEU A 311 17.69 8.59 46.07
N ASP A 312 18.40 9.56 45.56
CA ASP A 312 19.36 10.44 46.25
C ASP A 312 19.39 11.78 45.51
N ASP A 313 20.28 12.71 45.92
CA ASP A 313 20.37 14.04 45.32
C ASP A 313 20.73 14.04 43.85
N ASP A 314 21.38 12.99 43.38
CA ASP A 314 21.89 12.87 42.01
C ASP A 314 21.13 11.90 41.14
N THR A 315 20.31 11.03 41.73
CA THR A 315 19.73 9.89 41.01
C THR A 315 18.20 9.90 41.00
N ILE A 316 17.64 9.83 39.80
CA ILE A 316 16.20 9.72 39.56
C ILE A 316 15.91 8.40 38.85
N ILE A 317 14.86 7.72 39.26
CA ILE A 317 14.30 6.54 38.56
C ILE A 317 12.81 6.71 38.39
N GLY A 318 12.28 6.24 37.29
CA GLY A 318 10.84 6.34 37.01
C GLY A 318 10.32 5.25 36.07
N ILE A 319 9.01 5.10 36.11
CA ILE A 319 8.28 4.24 35.19
C ILE A 319 7.20 5.04 34.48
N ALA A 320 6.91 4.69 33.25
CA ALA A 320 5.79 5.29 32.52
C ALA A 320 5.05 4.28 31.66
N LEU A 321 3.77 4.58 31.43
CA LEU A 321 2.92 3.86 30.49
C LEU A 321 2.38 4.84 29.47
N ASN A 322 2.60 4.54 28.20
CA ASN A 322 2.13 5.33 27.06
C ASN A 322 1.12 4.56 26.23
N HIS A 323 0.06 5.24 25.82
CA HIS A 323 -0.92 4.73 24.84
C HIS A 323 -1.08 5.73 23.71
N ASN A 324 -0.88 5.26 22.45
CA ASN A 324 -1.10 6.05 21.25
C ASN A 324 -2.11 5.38 20.32
N GLN A 325 -2.91 6.20 19.66
CA GLN A 325 -3.81 5.80 18.59
C GLN A 325 -3.55 6.67 17.37
N THR A 326 -3.16 6.04 16.27
CA THR A 326 -2.86 6.71 14.99
C THR A 326 -3.82 6.26 13.92
N LYS A 327 -4.47 7.22 13.25
CA LYS A 327 -5.30 6.99 12.07
C LYS A 327 -4.49 7.27 10.82
N LEU A 328 -4.50 6.33 9.87
CA LEU A 328 -3.87 6.44 8.56
C LEU A 328 -4.93 6.65 7.48
N THR A 329 -4.71 7.63 6.61
CA THR A 329 -5.60 7.93 5.48
C THR A 329 -4.74 8.26 4.25
N PRO A 330 -4.98 7.64 3.09
CA PRO A 330 -4.26 7.99 1.86
C PRO A 330 -4.57 9.43 1.45
N LYS A 331 -3.57 10.14 0.95
CA LYS A 331 -3.72 11.55 0.51
C LYS A 331 -4.26 11.65 -0.92
N SER A 332 -4.06 10.64 -1.74
CA SER A 332 -4.55 10.58 -3.13
C SER A 332 -4.97 9.17 -3.49
N THR A 333 -5.87 9.05 -4.45
CA THR A 333 -6.16 7.79 -5.11
C THR A 333 -4.94 7.40 -5.95
N SER A 334 -4.29 6.30 -5.63
CA SER A 334 -3.17 5.78 -6.43
C SER A 334 -3.69 5.24 -7.76
N LYS A 335 -3.16 5.75 -8.87
CA LYS A 335 -3.28 5.07 -10.16
C LYS A 335 -2.22 3.98 -10.20
N THR A 336 -2.59 2.77 -9.88
CA THR A 336 -1.69 1.62 -10.04
C THR A 336 -2.00 0.97 -11.39
N VAL A 337 -1.02 0.99 -12.29
CA VAL A 337 -1.11 0.27 -13.56
C VAL A 337 -0.46 -1.08 -13.35
N VAL A 338 -1.24 -2.15 -13.47
CA VAL A 338 -0.74 -3.53 -13.46
C VAL A 338 -1.19 -4.17 -14.76
N ASN A 339 -0.25 -4.53 -15.62
CA ASN A 339 -0.50 -5.23 -16.88
C ASN A 339 -1.64 -4.62 -17.71
N ASN A 340 -1.55 -3.31 -18.01
CA ASN A 340 -2.55 -2.54 -18.78
C ASN A 340 -3.94 -2.38 -18.11
N ILE A 341 -4.13 -2.86 -16.89
CA ILE A 341 -5.30 -2.51 -16.09
C ILE A 341 -5.07 -1.12 -15.52
N SER A 342 -5.56 -0.10 -16.22
CA SER A 342 -5.59 1.27 -15.70
C SER A 342 -6.68 1.35 -14.63
N ASN A 343 -6.32 1.05 -13.39
CA ASN A 343 -7.25 1.22 -12.28
C ASN A 343 -7.29 2.69 -11.89
N ASN A 344 -8.27 3.41 -12.39
CA ASN A 344 -8.82 4.59 -11.74
C ASN A 344 -9.61 4.11 -10.48
N THR A 345 -9.08 3.07 -9.84
CA THR A 345 -9.65 2.47 -8.66
C THR A 345 -9.43 3.46 -7.54
N GLY A 346 -10.48 4.11 -7.15
CA GLY A 346 -10.54 4.80 -5.87
C GLY A 346 -10.38 3.79 -4.72
N SER A 347 -9.27 3.03 -4.75
CA SER A 347 -8.91 2.10 -3.68
C SER A 347 -8.79 2.90 -2.41
N LYS A 348 -9.83 2.82 -1.59
CA LYS A 348 -9.84 3.47 -0.28
C LYS A 348 -9.23 2.50 0.70
N PHE A 349 -8.11 2.87 1.29
CA PHE A 349 -7.72 2.20 2.51
C PHE A 349 -7.80 3.19 3.68
N SER A 350 -8.13 2.67 4.85
CA SER A 350 -8.02 3.37 6.10
C SER A 350 -7.34 2.45 7.10
N GLY A 351 -6.49 2.99 7.93
CA GLY A 351 -5.79 2.23 8.94
C GLY A 351 -5.93 2.87 10.31
N GLU A 352 -5.95 2.02 11.32
CA GLU A 352 -5.87 2.41 12.72
C GLU A 352 -4.76 1.61 13.38
N ILE A 353 -3.84 2.31 14.04
CA ILE A 353 -2.73 1.73 14.76
C ILE A 353 -2.86 2.13 16.21
N ARG A 354 -2.77 1.18 17.11
CA ARG A 354 -2.75 1.39 18.55
C ARG A 354 -1.46 0.83 19.10
N SER A 355 -0.73 1.62 19.88
CA SER A 355 0.45 1.19 20.61
C SER A 355 0.24 1.35 22.10
N LEU A 356 0.79 0.41 22.87
CA LEU A 356 0.90 0.47 24.31
C LEU A 356 2.36 0.19 24.66
N ILE A 357 3.02 1.15 25.31
CA ILE A 357 4.46 1.10 25.59
C ILE A 357 4.68 1.41 27.06
N GLY A 358 5.30 0.48 27.78
CA GLY A 358 5.83 0.71 29.11
C GLY A 358 7.29 1.10 29.03
N SER A 359 7.73 2.01 29.88
CA SER A 359 9.14 2.40 30.01
C SER A 359 9.62 2.42 31.45
N LEU A 360 10.87 2.04 31.62
CA LEU A 360 11.67 2.26 32.81
C LEU A 360 12.76 3.26 32.42
N TYR A 361 12.87 4.36 33.13
CA TYR A 361 13.83 5.43 32.83
C TYR A 361 14.51 5.93 34.08
N GLY A 362 15.63 6.61 33.90
CA GLY A 362 16.32 7.26 35.00
C GLY A 362 17.43 8.16 34.51
N SER A 363 17.94 8.95 35.45
CA SER A 363 19.12 9.81 35.24
C SER A 363 20.00 9.85 36.47
N ILE A 364 21.28 10.15 36.23
CA ILE A 364 22.25 10.40 37.26
C ILE A 364 23.04 11.66 36.92
N ASN A 365 23.17 12.55 37.88
CA ASN A 365 24.02 13.74 37.81
C ASN A 365 25.46 13.32 38.11
N MET A 366 26.30 13.26 37.08
CA MET A 366 27.72 12.92 37.27
C MET A 366 28.53 14.07 37.91
N ASN A 367 28.06 15.28 37.73
CA ASN A 367 28.52 16.51 38.35
C ASN A 367 27.48 17.61 38.07
N GLU A 368 27.75 18.84 38.60
CA GLU A 368 26.86 20.01 38.44
C GLU A 368 26.48 20.37 37.00
N ARG A 369 27.04 19.72 35.98
CA ARG A 369 26.81 20.07 34.57
C ARG A 369 26.54 18.88 33.65
N LEU A 370 26.89 17.68 34.04
CA LEU A 370 26.77 16.49 33.21
C LEU A 370 25.71 15.53 33.77
N VAL A 371 24.68 15.34 33.03
CA VAL A 371 23.60 14.39 33.32
C VAL A 371 23.67 13.22 32.36
N LEU A 372 23.71 12.01 32.88
CA LEU A 372 23.53 10.79 32.09
C LEU A 372 22.11 10.29 32.32
N SER A 373 21.42 9.97 31.24
CA SER A 373 20.05 9.41 31.30
C SER A 373 19.93 8.16 30.46
N GLY A 374 19.04 7.28 30.88
CA GLY A 374 18.78 6.03 30.17
C GLY A 374 17.32 5.61 30.26
N GLU A 375 16.88 4.84 29.27
CA GLU A 375 15.52 4.34 29.20
C GLU A 375 15.47 2.97 28.54
N ILE A 376 14.61 2.09 29.03
CA ILE A 376 14.23 0.82 28.40
C ILE A 376 12.72 0.87 28.14
N ARG A 377 12.30 0.50 26.93
CA ARG A 377 10.92 0.53 26.46
C ARG A 377 10.49 -0.85 25.97
N LEU A 378 9.34 -1.30 26.44
CA LEU A 378 8.70 -2.55 26.02
C LEU A 378 7.26 -2.24 25.63
N GLY A 379 6.79 -2.80 24.53
CA GLY A 379 5.43 -2.50 24.10
C GLY A 379 4.86 -3.44 23.05
N GLN A 380 3.65 -3.11 22.67
CA GLN A 380 2.91 -3.81 21.64
C GLN A 380 2.28 -2.81 20.68
N VAL A 381 2.17 -3.21 19.41
CA VAL A 381 1.43 -2.48 18.39
C VAL A 381 0.36 -3.39 17.80
N ASP A 382 -0.85 -2.87 17.68
CA ASP A 382 -2.01 -3.52 17.01
C ASP A 382 -2.49 -2.61 15.90
N ALA A 383 -2.30 -3.03 14.67
CA ALA A 383 -2.66 -2.26 13.49
C ALA A 383 -3.79 -2.95 12.73
N LYS A 384 -4.85 -2.21 12.44
CA LYS A 384 -6.01 -2.64 11.67
C LYS A 384 -6.10 -1.81 10.40
N MET A 385 -6.17 -2.45 9.25
CA MET A 385 -6.40 -1.83 7.96
C MET A 385 -7.71 -2.33 7.37
N ASN A 386 -8.52 -1.41 6.88
CA ASN A 386 -9.63 -1.70 5.99
C ASN A 386 -9.21 -1.28 4.59
N TYR A 387 -9.23 -2.22 3.66
CA TYR A 387 -8.94 -2.01 2.27
C TYR A 387 -10.17 -2.32 1.45
N GLN A 388 -10.63 -1.35 0.68
CA GLN A 388 -11.73 -1.52 -0.26
C GLN A 388 -11.15 -1.58 -1.66
N SER A 389 -11.20 -2.77 -2.26
CA SER A 389 -10.87 -2.98 -3.67
C SER A 389 -12.16 -2.99 -4.48
N LEU A 390 -12.12 -2.39 -5.66
CA LEU A 390 -13.24 -2.51 -6.61
C LEU A 390 -13.42 -3.94 -7.11
N LEU A 391 -12.35 -4.75 -7.10
CA LEU A 391 -12.38 -6.12 -7.62
C LEU A 391 -12.66 -7.17 -6.53
N ASN A 392 -12.24 -6.94 -5.28
CA ASN A 392 -12.29 -7.93 -4.20
C ASN A 392 -13.16 -7.49 -3.00
N GLY A 393 -13.98 -6.42 -3.14
CA GLY A 393 -14.78 -5.93 -2.04
C GLY A 393 -13.95 -5.40 -0.85
N ASN A 394 -14.48 -5.50 0.36
CA ASN A 394 -13.84 -5.02 1.58
C ASN A 394 -12.94 -6.09 2.20
N SER A 395 -11.65 -5.85 2.24
CA SER A 395 -10.67 -6.67 2.96
C SER A 395 -10.20 -5.99 4.24
N ARG A 396 -10.06 -6.76 5.31
CA ARG A 396 -9.55 -6.27 6.60
C ARG A 396 -8.26 -6.96 6.92
N PHE A 397 -7.23 -6.18 7.26
CA PHE A 397 -5.94 -6.71 7.73
C PHE A 397 -5.71 -6.29 9.17
N ARG A 398 -5.18 -7.19 9.98
CA ARG A 398 -4.74 -6.91 11.33
C ARG A 398 -3.32 -7.42 11.52
N LEU A 399 -2.43 -6.53 11.90
CA LEU A 399 -1.03 -6.82 12.16
C LEU A 399 -0.72 -6.53 13.63
N LYS A 400 -0.18 -7.51 14.33
CA LYS A 400 0.29 -7.36 15.71
C LYS A 400 1.79 -7.44 15.76
N GLY A 401 2.42 -6.55 16.53
CA GLY A 401 3.86 -6.50 16.71
C GLY A 401 4.26 -6.26 18.15
N GLU A 402 5.49 -6.63 18.46
CA GLU A 402 6.17 -6.39 19.72
C GLU A 402 7.22 -5.30 19.50
N LEU A 403 7.34 -4.40 20.46
CA LEU A 403 8.26 -3.27 20.46
C LEU A 403 9.25 -3.47 21.59
N LEU A 404 10.52 -3.28 21.30
CA LEU A 404 11.60 -3.22 22.29
C LEU A 404 12.52 -2.06 21.92
N GLY A 405 12.82 -1.20 22.86
CA GLY A 405 13.72 -0.07 22.67
C GLY A 405 14.57 0.20 23.90
N GLY A 406 15.67 0.91 23.70
CA GLY A 406 16.49 1.43 24.76
C GLY A 406 17.30 2.61 24.26
N SER A 407 17.63 3.55 25.15
CA SER A 407 18.46 4.70 24.84
C SER A 407 19.34 5.07 26.04
N LEU A 408 20.49 5.63 25.73
CA LEU A 408 21.40 6.28 26.70
C LEU A 408 21.74 7.63 26.11
N ASN A 409 21.70 8.69 26.95
CA ASN A 409 22.00 10.05 26.56
C ASN A 409 22.94 10.70 27.61
N ALA A 410 23.73 11.65 27.13
CA ALA A 410 24.56 12.51 27.93
C ALA A 410 24.24 13.97 27.59
N ASP A 411 23.81 14.73 28.54
CA ASP A 411 23.42 16.12 28.43
C ASP A 411 24.42 16.98 29.26
N TYR A 412 25.04 17.97 28.62
CA TYR A 412 25.96 18.86 29.29
C TYR A 412 25.40 20.28 29.40
N TYR A 413 25.14 20.74 30.61
CA TYR A 413 24.53 22.06 30.91
C TYR A 413 25.61 23.14 31.06
N TYR A 414 25.77 23.96 30.03
CA TYR A 414 26.67 25.09 30.04
C TYR A 414 25.89 26.37 30.37
N PRO A 415 26.12 26.99 31.59
CA PRO A 415 25.38 28.18 32.01
C PRO A 415 25.81 29.42 31.22
N ILE A 416 24.81 30.19 30.73
CA ILE A 416 24.99 31.50 30.06
C ILE A 416 24.00 32.48 30.70
N GLY A 417 24.39 33.08 31.82
CA GLY A 417 23.50 33.90 32.62
C GLY A 417 22.33 33.11 33.19
N LYS A 418 21.09 33.47 32.84
CA LYS A 418 19.86 32.72 33.22
C LYS A 418 19.50 31.60 32.27
N LEU A 419 20.29 31.38 31.24
CA LEU A 419 20.09 30.36 30.24
C LEU A 419 21.13 29.25 30.41
N PHE A 420 20.77 28.06 29.91
CA PHE A 420 21.66 26.93 29.74
C PHE A 420 21.73 26.56 28.28
N PHE A 421 22.93 26.46 27.73
CA PHE A 421 23.20 25.82 26.46
C PHE A 421 23.50 24.35 26.72
N VAL A 422 22.71 23.45 26.12
CA VAL A 422 22.75 22.01 26.44
C VAL A 422 23.05 21.21 25.18
N PRO A 423 24.35 20.99 24.85
CA PRO A 423 24.69 19.95 23.87
C PRO A 423 24.36 18.58 24.43
N ASN A 424 23.80 17.71 23.57
CA ASN A 424 23.51 16.34 23.94
C ASN A 424 24.05 15.35 22.92
N LEU A 425 24.36 14.14 23.40
CA LEU A 425 24.75 12.99 22.60
C LEU A 425 24.05 11.76 23.13
N GLY A 426 23.44 10.99 22.25
CA GLY A 426 22.71 9.78 22.62
C GLY A 426 22.97 8.63 21.68
N ILE A 427 22.77 7.43 22.21
CA ILE A 427 22.70 6.20 21.42
C ILE A 427 21.35 5.52 21.71
N SER A 428 20.76 4.90 20.72
CA SER A 428 19.51 4.15 20.87
C SER A 428 19.53 2.86 20.05
N TYR A 429 18.76 1.91 20.53
CA TYR A 429 18.46 0.67 19.81
C TYR A 429 16.98 0.38 19.88
N GLU A 430 16.37 0.21 18.72
CA GLU A 430 14.94 -0.07 18.61
C GLU A 430 14.71 -1.29 17.73
N THR A 431 13.77 -2.13 18.11
CA THR A 431 13.34 -3.28 17.31
C THR A 431 11.83 -3.42 17.32
N ILE A 432 11.29 -3.75 16.16
CA ILE A 432 9.88 -4.06 15.95
C ILE A 432 9.82 -5.48 15.38
N ARG A 433 8.98 -6.33 15.95
CA ARG A 433 8.77 -7.70 15.48
C ARG A 433 7.28 -7.92 15.21
N PHE A 434 6.91 -8.05 13.94
CA PHE A 434 5.56 -8.42 13.55
C PHE A 434 5.44 -9.93 13.45
N LYS A 435 4.35 -10.47 14.03
CA LYS A 435 3.99 -11.89 13.91
C LYS A 435 3.41 -12.12 12.52
N GLY A 436 3.91 -13.14 11.82
CA GLY A 436 3.34 -13.56 10.55
C GLY A 436 1.88 -13.99 10.71
N LYS A 437 1.06 -13.76 9.70
CA LYS A 437 -0.36 -14.08 9.75
C LYS A 437 -0.92 -14.43 8.38
N ASN A 438 -1.80 -15.44 8.36
CA ASN A 438 -2.67 -15.72 7.24
C ASN A 438 -3.98 -14.97 7.44
N GLN A 439 -4.41 -14.20 6.43
CA GLN A 439 -5.64 -13.44 6.52
C GLN A 439 -6.31 -13.33 5.15
N GLY A 440 -7.47 -13.96 4.98
CA GLY A 440 -8.09 -14.16 3.68
C GLY A 440 -7.14 -14.91 2.75
N ASN A 441 -6.98 -14.43 1.54
CA ASN A 441 -6.07 -15.02 0.55
C ASN A 441 -4.61 -14.53 0.67
N LEU A 442 -4.28 -13.75 1.70
CA LEU A 442 -2.93 -13.22 1.89
C LEU A 442 -2.24 -13.87 3.08
N LYS A 443 -0.98 -14.24 2.88
CA LYS A 443 -0.06 -14.69 3.92
C LYS A 443 1.05 -13.66 4.05
N ILE A 444 1.14 -13.04 5.24
CA ILE A 444 2.23 -12.13 5.59
C ILE A 444 3.21 -12.90 6.47
N GLU A 445 4.47 -12.97 6.08
CA GLU A 445 5.51 -13.63 6.86
C GLU A 445 5.95 -12.77 8.06
N LYS A 446 6.67 -13.40 8.99
CA LYS A 446 7.25 -12.71 10.14
C LYS A 446 8.23 -11.65 9.66
N LEU A 447 8.11 -10.45 10.23
CA LEU A 447 8.99 -9.32 9.93
C LEU A 447 9.66 -8.83 11.19
N ALA A 448 10.98 -8.64 11.14
CA ALA A 448 11.74 -7.99 12.20
C ALA A 448 12.54 -6.82 11.62
N ILE A 449 12.45 -5.68 12.28
CA ILE A 449 13.17 -4.46 11.92
C ILE A 449 14.00 -4.05 13.13
N ARG A 450 15.28 -3.76 12.92
CA ARG A 450 16.23 -3.34 13.97
C ARG A 450 16.88 -2.04 13.52
N ARG A 451 16.91 -1.07 14.43
CA ARG A 451 17.41 0.27 14.15
C ARG A 451 18.29 0.76 15.31
N PRO A 452 19.60 0.49 15.30
CA PRO A 452 20.52 1.24 16.11
C PRO A 452 20.70 2.65 15.56
N ALA A 453 20.77 3.66 16.43
CA ALA A 453 20.93 5.05 16.02
C ALA A 453 21.82 5.83 17.00
N ILE A 454 22.40 6.90 16.48
CA ILE A 454 23.12 7.92 17.25
C ILE A 454 22.35 9.23 17.09
N THR A 455 22.17 9.94 18.18
CA THR A 455 21.53 11.25 18.22
C THR A 455 22.53 12.28 18.70
N GLY A 456 22.63 13.39 18.00
CA GLY A 456 23.32 14.58 18.44
C GLY A 456 22.38 15.76 18.43
N GLY A 457 22.39 16.59 19.48
CA GLY A 457 21.47 17.70 19.59
C GLY A 457 21.99 18.85 20.41
N LEU A 458 21.22 19.92 20.38
CA LEU A 458 21.45 21.15 21.11
C LEU A 458 20.11 21.63 21.67
N ALA A 459 20.10 22.05 22.93
CA ALA A 459 18.97 22.78 23.49
C ALA A 459 19.46 24.11 24.11
N LEU A 460 18.59 25.09 24.11
CA LEU A 460 18.70 26.31 24.87
C LEU A 460 17.49 26.38 25.79
N THR A 461 17.71 26.34 27.07
CA THR A 461 16.67 26.38 28.08
C THR A 461 17.04 27.39 29.18
N GLY A 462 16.12 27.74 30.05
CA GLY A 462 16.40 28.68 31.12
C GLY A 462 15.35 28.62 32.22
N ILE A 463 15.65 29.29 33.32
CA ILE A 463 14.75 29.44 34.46
C ILE A 463 14.56 30.93 34.74
N PHE A 464 13.32 31.36 34.71
CA PHE A 464 12.93 32.74 34.97
C PHE A 464 11.91 32.79 36.11
N GLU A 465 12.26 33.41 37.20
CA GLU A 465 11.35 33.59 38.33
C GLU A 465 10.37 34.74 38.06
N ILE A 466 9.10 34.48 38.20
CA ILE A 466 8.01 35.44 38.05
C ILE A 466 7.07 35.27 39.25
N GLY A 467 7.33 36.07 40.31
CA GLY A 467 6.65 35.91 41.58
C GLY A 467 7.00 34.55 42.22
N GLU A 468 5.99 33.78 42.56
CA GLU A 468 6.13 32.42 43.11
C GLU A 468 6.26 31.33 42.05
N CYS A 469 6.25 31.68 40.76
CA CYS A 469 6.33 30.75 39.65
C CYS A 469 7.69 30.75 39.02
N GLN A 470 8.14 29.60 38.53
CA GLN A 470 9.29 29.46 37.62
C GLN A 470 8.82 29.20 36.21
N LEU A 471 9.27 30.02 35.28
CA LEU A 471 9.02 29.83 33.84
C LEU A 471 10.23 29.15 33.19
N ILE A 472 10.01 28.06 32.47
CA ILE A 472 11.07 27.23 31.89
C ILE A 472 10.84 27.12 30.37
N PRO A 473 11.34 28.10 29.58
CA PRO A 473 11.32 28.00 28.12
C PRO A 473 12.44 27.10 27.63
N GLU A 474 12.17 26.36 26.56
CA GLU A 474 13.15 25.53 25.87
C GLU A 474 12.95 25.58 24.34
N ILE A 475 14.06 25.67 23.62
CA ILE A 475 14.13 25.42 22.18
C ILE A 475 15.17 24.33 21.96
N ARG A 476 14.87 23.31 21.11
CA ARG A 476 15.80 22.23 20.87
C ARG A 476 15.87 21.86 19.39
N ALA A 477 17.04 21.42 18.97
CA ALA A 477 17.30 20.84 17.67
C ALA A 477 18.11 19.55 17.84
N ALA A 478 17.71 18.49 17.14
CA ALA A 478 18.43 17.23 17.19
C ALA A 478 18.50 16.59 15.78
N TYR A 479 19.58 15.89 15.56
CA TYR A 479 19.79 15.03 14.39
C TYR A 479 20.07 13.61 14.85
N GLU A 480 19.28 12.69 14.34
CA GLU A 480 19.40 11.26 14.62
C GLU A 480 19.75 10.52 13.35
N THR A 481 20.78 9.70 13.37
CA THR A 481 21.17 8.84 12.24
C THR A 481 21.23 7.38 12.64
N GLY A 482 20.45 6.55 11.91
CA GLY A 482 20.49 5.09 12.03
C GLY A 482 21.72 4.52 11.33
N PHE A 483 22.47 3.67 12.02
CA PHE A 483 23.59 2.93 11.45
C PHE A 483 23.24 1.44 11.44
N SER A 484 23.73 0.71 10.41
CA SER A 484 23.50 -0.75 10.31
C SER A 484 22.03 -1.19 10.49
N VAL A 485 21.10 -0.39 9.96
CA VAL A 485 19.68 -0.70 10.01
C VAL A 485 19.43 -2.01 9.26
N LYS A 486 18.85 -2.99 9.95
CA LYS A 486 18.54 -4.30 9.40
C LYS A 486 17.03 -4.54 9.42
N SER A 487 16.47 -4.88 8.28
CA SER A 487 15.13 -5.45 8.21
C SER A 487 15.18 -6.78 7.47
N ASN A 488 14.41 -7.75 7.94
CA ASN A 488 14.12 -8.92 7.12
C ASN A 488 13.31 -8.46 5.89
N ARG A 489 13.35 -9.25 4.81
CA ARG A 489 12.47 -8.98 3.68
C ARG A 489 11.02 -9.18 4.11
N LEU A 490 10.17 -8.22 3.78
CA LEU A 490 8.73 -8.39 3.90
C LEU A 490 8.27 -9.28 2.75
N LYS A 491 7.80 -10.45 3.07
CA LYS A 491 7.24 -11.39 2.10
C LYS A 491 5.75 -11.51 2.31
N ILE A 492 5.01 -11.22 1.24
CA ILE A 492 3.57 -11.39 1.17
C ILE A 492 3.30 -12.34 0.02
N SER A 493 2.56 -13.41 0.26
CA SER A 493 2.13 -14.38 -0.73
C SER A 493 0.62 -14.58 -0.69
N ASN A 494 0.05 -15.14 -1.74
CA ASN A 494 -1.33 -15.62 -1.68
C ASN A 494 -1.42 -16.96 -0.92
N SER A 495 -2.62 -17.46 -0.71
CA SER A 495 -2.88 -18.74 -0.04
C SER A 495 -2.25 -19.95 -0.74
N GLY A 496 -2.00 -19.85 -2.04
CA GLY A 496 -1.30 -20.84 -2.86
C GLY A 496 0.23 -20.74 -2.81
N GLY A 497 0.79 -19.79 -2.02
CA GLY A 497 2.24 -19.61 -1.89
C GLY A 497 2.88 -18.77 -3.00
N ILE A 498 2.10 -18.20 -3.93
CA ILE A 498 2.63 -17.33 -4.99
C ILE A 498 3.06 -16.01 -4.36
N PRO A 499 4.32 -15.56 -4.56
CA PRO A 499 4.80 -14.31 -4.00
C PRO A 499 4.11 -13.12 -4.68
N LEU A 500 3.50 -12.24 -3.87
CA LEU A 500 2.84 -11.00 -4.30
C LEU A 500 3.70 -9.77 -4.00
N SER A 501 4.52 -9.84 -2.96
CA SER A 501 5.43 -8.76 -2.58
C SER A 501 6.63 -9.33 -1.84
N ASP A 502 7.83 -8.90 -2.21
CA ASP A 502 9.09 -9.30 -1.56
C ASP A 502 10.08 -8.13 -1.63
N TYR A 503 10.10 -7.28 -0.60
CA TYR A 503 11.03 -6.16 -0.52
C TYR A 503 11.48 -5.88 0.91
N ARG A 504 12.57 -5.14 1.07
CA ARG A 504 13.01 -4.65 2.37
C ARG A 504 12.25 -3.39 2.72
N ILE A 505 11.68 -3.34 3.93
CA ILE A 505 11.06 -2.12 4.43
C ILE A 505 12.13 -1.06 4.63
N PRO A 506 12.00 0.08 3.94
CA PRO A 506 12.93 1.17 4.13
C PRO A 506 12.63 1.89 5.45
N VAL A 507 13.51 1.71 6.40
CA VAL A 507 13.47 2.42 7.70
C VAL A 507 14.15 3.78 7.53
N PRO A 508 13.57 4.87 8.05
CA PRO A 508 14.25 6.17 8.05
C PRO A 508 15.63 6.07 8.69
N LYS A 509 16.66 6.43 7.91
CA LYS A 509 18.03 6.46 8.42
C LYS A 509 18.25 7.75 9.21
N ASP A 510 17.92 8.87 8.62
CA ASP A 510 18.19 10.20 9.15
C ASP A 510 16.88 10.89 9.53
N THR A 511 16.85 11.51 10.71
CA THR A 511 15.69 12.24 11.22
C THR A 511 16.18 13.55 11.88
N TYR A 512 15.62 14.65 11.45
CA TYR A 512 15.81 15.98 12.06
C TYR A 512 14.61 16.26 12.95
N ARG A 513 14.86 16.77 14.15
CA ARG A 513 13.85 17.19 15.11
C ARG A 513 14.08 18.64 15.50
N LEU A 514 13.01 19.42 15.51
CA LEU A 514 12.99 20.79 16.02
C LEU A 514 11.83 20.90 17.01
N GLY A 515 12.10 21.41 18.18
CA GLY A 515 11.10 21.53 19.23
C GLY A 515 11.18 22.85 19.97
N ALA A 516 10.06 23.25 20.53
CA ALA A 516 9.95 24.34 21.48
C ALA A 516 8.95 23.97 22.56
N SER A 517 9.27 24.29 23.81
CA SER A 517 8.37 24.07 24.93
C SER A 517 8.41 25.22 25.93
N MET A 518 7.37 25.29 26.75
CA MET A 518 7.24 26.23 27.84
C MET A 518 6.73 25.48 29.06
N GLY A 519 7.51 25.46 30.12
CA GLY A 519 7.13 24.94 31.42
C GLY A 519 6.83 26.05 32.41
N ILE A 520 5.93 25.78 33.33
CA ILE A 520 5.64 26.61 34.51
C ILE A 520 5.66 25.68 35.71
N ALA A 521 6.49 25.98 36.70
CA ALA A 521 6.52 25.30 37.98
C ALA A 521 6.04 26.24 39.08
N PHE A 522 5.18 25.76 39.95
CA PHE A 522 4.60 26.50 41.06
C PHE A 522 4.38 25.54 42.24
N SER A 523 5.10 25.76 43.35
CA SER A 523 5.01 24.90 44.53
C SER A 523 5.17 23.41 44.14
N ARG A 524 4.12 22.62 44.38
CA ARG A 524 4.08 21.17 44.06
C ARG A 524 3.59 20.83 42.62
N PHE A 525 3.23 21.84 41.83
CA PHE A 525 2.69 21.64 40.51
C PHE A 525 3.66 22.09 39.42
N GLU A 526 3.70 21.31 38.34
CA GLU A 526 4.35 21.67 37.10
C GLU A 526 3.40 21.45 35.93
N ALA A 527 3.31 22.42 35.04
CA ALA A 527 2.61 22.30 33.78
C ALA A 527 3.54 22.66 32.63
N SER A 528 3.52 21.93 31.54
CA SER A 528 4.25 22.34 30.34
C SER A 528 3.44 22.05 29.07
N ALA A 529 3.72 22.83 28.03
CA ALA A 529 3.20 22.61 26.68
C ALA A 529 4.34 22.75 25.68
N GLY A 530 4.31 21.95 24.63
CA GLY A 530 5.36 21.98 23.63
C GLY A 530 4.87 21.56 22.24
N TYR A 531 5.72 21.90 21.30
CA TYR A 531 5.60 21.56 19.90
C TYR A 531 6.88 20.91 19.42
N GLU A 532 6.77 19.87 18.60
CA GLU A 532 7.90 19.25 17.93
C GLU A 532 7.57 18.97 16.47
N GLN A 533 8.50 19.25 15.58
CA GLN A 533 8.51 18.84 14.20
C GLN A 533 9.60 17.79 13.99
N ALA A 534 9.24 16.65 13.40
CA ALA A 534 10.16 15.60 12.98
C ALA A 534 10.16 15.46 11.46
N ARG A 535 11.33 15.44 10.84
CA ARG A 535 11.50 15.33 9.39
C ARG A 535 12.54 14.28 9.04
N SER A 536 12.17 13.37 8.16
CA SER A 536 13.08 12.43 7.49
C SER A 536 12.81 12.39 5.98
N LYS A 537 13.57 11.61 5.23
CA LYS A 537 13.34 11.44 3.76
C LYS A 537 11.91 11.04 3.40
N ARG A 538 11.23 10.30 4.29
CA ARG A 538 9.91 9.72 4.01
C ARG A 538 8.82 10.14 4.99
N TYR A 539 9.15 10.92 5.98
CA TYR A 539 8.25 11.33 7.03
C TYR A 539 8.40 12.82 7.33
N LEU A 540 7.28 13.49 7.44
CA LEU A 540 7.15 14.83 7.98
C LEU A 540 6.01 14.80 8.97
N GLY A 541 6.28 15.06 10.23
CA GLY A 541 5.29 15.07 11.30
C GLY A 541 5.45 16.25 12.23
N ASN A 542 4.34 16.67 12.79
CA ASN A 542 4.24 17.70 13.81
C ASN A 542 3.50 17.10 15.01
N SER A 543 3.94 17.38 16.21
CA SER A 543 3.28 16.97 17.43
C SER A 543 3.16 18.13 18.41
N PHE A 544 2.04 18.18 19.11
CA PHE A 544 1.79 19.06 20.23
C PHE A 544 1.61 18.19 21.46
N TYR A 545 2.11 18.62 22.60
CA TYR A 545 1.91 17.93 23.86
C TYR A 545 1.66 18.92 25.00
N GLY A 546 0.94 18.44 25.99
CA GLY A 546 0.74 19.11 27.26
C GLY A 546 1.00 18.12 28.39
N LYS A 547 1.73 18.55 29.42
CA LYS A 547 2.12 17.73 30.56
C LYS A 547 1.72 18.43 31.86
N LEU A 548 1.23 17.64 32.79
CA LEU A 548 0.95 18.06 34.17
C LEU A 548 1.72 17.15 35.12
N ARG A 549 2.22 17.70 36.20
CA ARG A 549 2.89 16.96 37.27
C ARG A 549 2.50 17.47 38.65
N ILE A 550 2.49 16.56 39.58
CA ILE A 550 2.33 16.83 41.01
C ILE A 550 3.48 16.17 41.76
N ASN A 551 4.18 16.94 42.56
CA ASN A 551 5.19 16.46 43.50
C ASN A 551 4.48 16.07 44.80
N ILE A 552 4.74 14.85 45.30
CA ILE A 552 4.06 14.23 46.44
C ILE A 552 5.07 14.02 47.55
#